data_d225e36e7c03596b33804b74a9f7abda
#
_entry.id   d225e36e7c03596b33804b74a9f7abda
#
_cell.length_a   1.000
_cell.length_b   1.000
_cell.length_c   1.000
_cell.angle_alpha   90.00
_cell.angle_beta   90.00
_cell.angle_gamma   90.00
#
_symmetry.space_group_name_H-M   'P 1'
#
loop_
_entity.id
_entity.type
_entity.pdbx_description
1 polymer ?
#
loop_
_entity_poly.entity_id
_entity_poly.type
_entity_poly.pdbx_seq_one_letter_code
_entity_poly.pdbx_strand_id
1 'polypeptide(L)'
;VIHVANYFHYQMYNFDVDFKNNKQSFEEMAEIIQQVCEDADLNNSNIERSSISPSYPATNFNVWICPKIGSTYVKTVPCSQETYATWRKLNSLFLDTKSGLGMCDVIVRNGMFIFSGSQLYAVVYSPGQKPRDVLRSITNPDGSEYIQHLSDDWYLAVFRYPD
;
A
#
# COMPACT_ATOMS: atom_id res chain seq x y z
N VAL A 1 9.69 14.83 -22.43
CA VAL A 1 8.24 14.88 -22.12
C VAL A 1 7.54 13.62 -22.63
N ILE A 2 7.75 13.24 -23.89
CA ILE A 2 7.15 12.03 -24.49
C ILE A 2 7.67 10.75 -23.84
N HIS A 3 8.93 10.70 -23.42
CA HIS A 3 9.53 9.52 -22.79
C HIS A 3 8.97 9.22 -21.39
N VAL A 4 8.61 10.25 -20.61
CA VAL A 4 8.03 10.06 -19.27
C VAL A 4 6.61 9.51 -19.39
N ALA A 5 5.78 10.05 -20.29
CA ALA A 5 4.42 9.57 -20.49
C ALA A 5 4.38 8.12 -21.00
N ASN A 6 5.28 7.77 -21.93
CA ASN A 6 5.40 6.39 -22.43
C ASN A 6 5.92 5.42 -21.37
N TYR A 7 6.83 5.86 -20.51
CA TYR A 7 7.34 5.07 -19.41
C TYR A 7 6.22 4.75 -18.39
N PHE A 8 5.41 5.74 -18.01
CA PHE A 8 4.26 5.52 -17.13
C PHE A 8 3.25 4.56 -17.73
N HIS A 9 2.93 4.73 -19.01
CA HIS A 9 1.96 3.86 -19.69
C HIS A 9 2.45 2.42 -19.76
N TYR A 10 3.73 2.22 -20.03
CA TYR A 10 4.38 0.91 -20.04
C TYR A 10 4.40 0.27 -18.64
N GLN A 11 4.74 1.02 -17.62
CA GLN A 11 4.74 0.56 -16.23
C GLN A 11 3.34 0.18 -15.75
N MET A 12 2.34 0.98 -16.07
CA MET A 12 0.93 0.70 -15.72
C MET A 12 0.42 -0.57 -16.39
N TYR A 13 0.70 -0.77 -17.66
CA TYR A 13 0.29 -1.96 -18.40
C TYR A 13 0.91 -3.23 -17.83
N ASN A 14 2.21 -3.21 -17.57
CA ASN A 14 2.91 -4.35 -16.96
C ASN A 14 2.43 -4.62 -15.55
N PHE A 15 2.12 -3.58 -14.78
CA PHE A 15 1.63 -3.73 -13.42
C PHE A 15 0.26 -4.39 -13.35
N ASP A 16 -0.66 -4.09 -14.27
CA ASP A 16 -1.96 -4.75 -14.37
C ASP A 16 -1.79 -6.27 -14.59
N VAL A 17 -0.88 -6.66 -15.46
CA VAL A 17 -0.54 -8.08 -15.70
C VAL A 17 0.07 -8.70 -14.43
N ASP A 18 1.02 -8.03 -13.81
CA ASP A 18 1.67 -8.50 -12.58
C ASP A 18 0.66 -8.64 -11.44
N PHE A 19 -0.28 -7.70 -11.31
CA PHE A 19 -1.36 -7.79 -10.34
C PHE A 19 -2.25 -9.00 -10.59
N LYS A 20 -2.70 -9.22 -11.82
CA LYS A 20 -3.54 -10.37 -12.19
C LYS A 20 -2.88 -11.69 -11.86
N ASN A 21 -1.59 -11.81 -12.14
CA ASN A 21 -0.80 -13.01 -11.86
C ASN A 21 -0.54 -13.24 -10.37
N ASN A 22 -0.66 -12.20 -9.55
CA ASN A 22 -0.37 -12.24 -8.11
C ASN A 22 -1.57 -11.86 -7.23
N LYS A 23 -2.76 -11.82 -7.80
CA LYS A 23 -3.98 -11.41 -7.10
C LYS A 23 -4.20 -12.19 -5.80
N GLN A 24 -3.99 -13.50 -5.83
CA GLN A 24 -4.14 -14.35 -4.65
C GLN A 24 -3.20 -13.91 -3.52
N SER A 25 -1.96 -13.57 -3.82
CA SER A 25 -1.01 -13.09 -2.82
C SER A 25 -1.40 -11.74 -2.23
N PHE A 26 -1.97 -10.85 -3.04
CA PHE A 26 -2.52 -9.59 -2.54
C PHE A 26 -3.72 -9.82 -1.62
N GLU A 27 -4.62 -10.73 -1.98
CA GLU A 27 -5.78 -11.09 -1.17
C GLU A 27 -5.37 -11.71 0.17
N GLU A 28 -4.42 -12.65 0.14
CA GLU A 28 -3.84 -13.24 1.37
C GLU A 28 -3.24 -12.16 2.26
N MET A 29 -2.48 -11.23 1.69
CA MET A 29 -1.89 -10.13 2.47
C MET A 29 -2.97 -9.19 3.03
N ALA A 30 -4.03 -8.91 2.29
CA ALA A 30 -5.14 -8.11 2.79
C ALA A 30 -5.81 -8.76 4.01
N GLU A 31 -5.99 -10.08 4.00
CA GLU A 31 -6.50 -10.83 5.17
C GLU A 31 -5.55 -10.73 6.36
N ILE A 32 -4.25 -10.86 6.12
CA ILE A 32 -3.22 -10.72 7.15
C ILE A 32 -3.25 -9.30 7.75
N ILE A 33 -3.31 -8.27 6.92
CA ILE A 33 -3.40 -6.87 7.38
C ILE A 33 -4.69 -6.63 8.16
N GLN A 34 -5.80 -7.22 7.73
CA GLN A 34 -7.06 -7.14 8.48
C GLN A 34 -6.89 -7.72 9.90
N GLN A 35 -6.22 -8.86 10.03
CA GLN A 35 -5.94 -9.47 11.33
C GLN A 35 -5.00 -8.60 12.18
N VAL A 36 -3.98 -7.99 11.57
CA VAL A 36 -3.10 -7.04 12.27
C VAL A 36 -3.89 -5.83 12.77
N CYS A 37 -4.83 -5.32 11.98
CA CYS A 37 -5.70 -4.23 12.40
C CYS A 37 -6.54 -4.59 13.64
N GLU A 38 -7.04 -5.82 13.71
CA GLU A 38 -7.76 -6.31 14.87
C GLU A 38 -6.84 -6.46 16.08
N ASP A 39 -5.70 -7.12 15.92
CA ASP A 39 -4.73 -7.39 16.99
C ASP A 39 -4.12 -6.11 17.58
N ALA A 40 -3.93 -5.09 16.76
CA ALA A 40 -3.38 -3.80 17.19
C ALA A 40 -4.46 -2.76 17.55
N ASP A 41 -5.75 -3.13 17.49
CA ASP A 41 -6.89 -2.26 17.78
C ASP A 41 -6.88 -0.97 16.91
N LEU A 42 -6.75 -1.15 15.60
CA LEU A 42 -6.71 -0.03 14.66
C LEU A 42 -8.09 0.38 14.15
N ASN A 43 -9.12 -0.45 14.37
CA ASN A 43 -10.47 -0.22 13.85
C ASN A 43 -11.29 0.65 14.81
N ASN A 44 -10.76 1.83 15.16
CA ASN A 44 -11.46 2.79 15.99
C ASN A 44 -11.36 4.21 15.43
N SER A 45 -12.35 5.04 15.78
CA SER A 45 -12.49 6.39 15.22
C SER A 45 -11.41 7.38 15.65
N ASN A 46 -10.58 7.03 16.63
CA ASN A 46 -9.49 7.88 17.11
C ASN A 46 -8.22 7.76 16.27
N ILE A 47 -8.13 6.75 15.41
CA ILE A 47 -6.98 6.53 14.54
C ILE A 47 -7.19 7.26 13.21
N GLU A 48 -6.25 8.13 12.84
CA GLU A 48 -6.23 8.80 11.54
C GLU A 48 -5.68 7.88 10.46
N ARG A 49 -4.53 7.28 10.72
CA ARG A 49 -3.88 6.35 9.82
C ARG A 49 -2.89 5.45 10.58
N SER A 50 -2.51 4.35 9.96
CA SER A 50 -1.47 3.47 10.46
C SER A 50 -0.58 3.00 9.32
N SER A 51 0.70 2.75 9.61
CA SER A 51 1.65 2.15 8.68
C SER A 51 2.11 0.81 9.24
N ILE A 52 2.04 -0.23 8.44
CA ILE A 52 2.36 -1.60 8.84
C ILE A 52 3.51 -2.11 7.97
N SER A 53 4.60 -2.55 8.60
CA SER A 53 5.74 -3.15 7.91
C SER A 53 6.39 -4.23 8.76
N PRO A 54 6.98 -5.28 8.15
CA PRO A 54 7.75 -6.25 8.91
C PRO A 54 9.00 -5.62 9.52
N SER A 55 9.33 -6.03 10.74
CA SER A 55 10.62 -5.70 11.37
C SER A 55 11.73 -6.57 10.79
N TYR A 56 12.98 -6.16 11.01
CA TYR A 56 14.14 -7.00 10.70
C TYR A 56 14.86 -7.38 12.00
N PRO A 57 15.19 -8.67 12.24
CA PRO A 57 14.72 -9.85 11.49
C PRO A 57 13.21 -10.04 11.63
N ALA A 58 12.59 -10.64 10.59
CA ALA A 58 11.14 -10.71 10.45
C ALA A 58 10.47 -11.64 11.48
N THR A 59 10.28 -11.15 12.68
CA THR A 59 9.56 -11.82 13.77
C THR A 59 8.27 -11.11 14.14
N ASN A 60 8.16 -9.82 13.81
CA ASN A 60 7.01 -8.99 14.12
C ASN A 60 6.69 -8.04 12.97
N PHE A 61 5.44 -7.60 12.92
CA PHE A 61 5.06 -6.37 12.24
C PHE A 61 5.28 -5.19 13.19
N ASN A 62 5.87 -4.13 12.69
CA ASN A 62 5.85 -2.82 13.32
C ASN A 62 4.62 -2.06 12.82
N VAL A 63 3.82 -1.59 13.74
CA VAL A 63 2.59 -0.84 13.44
C VAL A 63 2.75 0.57 14.00
N TRP A 64 2.95 1.52 13.10
CA TRP A 64 3.03 2.96 13.43
C TRP A 64 1.63 3.52 13.41
N ILE A 65 1.19 4.09 14.51
CA ILE A 65 -0.18 4.56 14.68
C ILE A 65 -0.19 6.07 14.86
N CYS A 66 -0.87 6.76 13.94
CA CYS A 66 -1.08 8.20 14.01
C CYS A 66 -2.51 8.46 14.48
N PRO A 67 -2.72 8.80 15.77
CA PRO A 67 -4.04 9.15 16.26
C PRO A 67 -4.47 10.52 15.74
N LYS A 68 -5.79 10.77 15.71
CA LYS A 68 -6.32 12.10 15.36
C LYS A 68 -5.87 13.18 16.33
N ILE A 69 -5.73 12.82 17.59
CA ILE A 69 -5.27 13.67 18.67
C ILE A 69 -4.20 12.94 19.46
N GLY A 70 -3.03 13.55 19.60
CA GLY A 70 -1.92 12.98 20.34
C GLY A 70 -0.74 12.58 19.47
N SER A 71 0.28 12.01 20.09
CA SER A 71 1.52 11.65 19.45
C SER A 71 1.45 10.28 18.78
N THR A 72 2.19 10.14 17.69
CA THR A 72 2.39 8.85 17.03
C THR A 72 3.07 7.85 17.98
N TYR A 73 2.60 6.62 17.96
CA TYR A 73 3.17 5.53 18.77
C TYR A 73 3.26 4.24 17.96
N VAL A 74 3.99 3.26 18.48
CA VAL A 74 4.29 2.00 17.80
C VAL A 74 3.77 0.84 18.63
N LYS A 75 3.09 -0.10 17.96
CA LYS A 75 2.78 -1.42 18.48
C LYS A 75 3.50 -2.48 17.65
N THR A 76 3.71 -3.66 18.22
CA THR A 76 4.24 -4.81 17.51
C THR A 76 3.22 -5.95 17.51
N VAL A 77 3.11 -6.63 16.38
CA VAL A 77 2.22 -7.80 16.19
C VAL A 77 3.09 -8.93 15.62
N PRO A 78 2.96 -10.17 16.11
CA PRO A 78 3.76 -11.29 15.59
C PRO A 78 3.60 -11.47 14.08
N CYS A 79 4.71 -11.77 13.40
CA CYS A 79 4.74 -12.04 11.97
C CYS A 79 5.41 -13.41 11.74
N SER A 80 4.69 -14.34 11.13
CA SER A 80 5.23 -15.66 10.81
C SER A 80 6.20 -15.60 9.64
N GLN A 81 7.06 -16.59 9.50
CA GLN A 81 7.97 -16.71 8.37
C GLN A 81 7.22 -16.89 7.05
N GLU A 82 6.08 -17.58 7.07
CA GLU A 82 5.20 -17.75 5.91
C GLU A 82 4.61 -16.40 5.45
N THR A 83 4.10 -15.62 6.40
CA THR A 83 3.61 -14.26 6.14
C THR A 83 4.71 -13.37 5.58
N TYR A 84 5.91 -13.45 6.13
CA TYR A 84 7.05 -12.68 5.65
C TYR A 84 7.44 -13.08 4.21
N ALA A 85 7.36 -14.35 3.88
CA ALA A 85 7.62 -14.83 2.51
C ALA A 85 6.61 -14.24 1.50
N THR A 86 5.33 -14.18 1.87
CA THR A 86 4.29 -13.53 1.06
C THR A 86 4.57 -12.04 0.90
N TRP A 87 4.96 -11.36 1.99
CA TRP A 87 5.35 -9.95 1.97
C TRP A 87 6.51 -9.70 0.99
N ARG A 88 7.56 -10.51 1.06
CA ARG A 88 8.72 -10.39 0.16
C ARG A 88 8.34 -10.59 -1.30
N LYS A 89 7.46 -11.54 -1.58
CA LYS A 89 6.96 -11.79 -2.93
C LYS A 89 6.26 -10.56 -3.49
N LEU A 90 5.36 -9.95 -2.71
CA LEU A 90 4.68 -8.72 -3.10
C LEU A 90 5.64 -7.55 -3.23
N ASN A 91 6.58 -7.43 -2.29
CA ASN A 91 7.61 -6.40 -2.32
C ASN A 91 8.40 -6.41 -3.64
N SER A 92 8.70 -7.59 -4.17
CA SER A 92 9.45 -7.73 -5.42
C SER A 92 8.72 -7.15 -6.64
N LEU A 93 7.38 -7.10 -6.61
CA LEU A 93 6.58 -6.51 -7.69
C LEU A 93 6.70 -4.99 -7.76
N PHE A 94 7.02 -4.37 -6.63
CA PHE A 94 7.19 -2.93 -6.52
C PHE A 94 8.65 -2.47 -6.69
N LEU A 95 9.57 -3.41 -6.89
CA LEU A 95 10.95 -3.05 -7.12
C LEU A 95 11.10 -2.31 -8.44
N ASP A 96 11.34 -1.01 -8.35
CA ASP A 96 11.85 -0.25 -9.47
C ASP A 96 13.34 -0.60 -9.62
N THR A 97 13.68 -1.19 -10.75
CA THR A 97 15.05 -1.60 -11.07
C THR A 97 16.06 -0.46 -11.06
N LYS A 98 15.59 0.79 -11.14
CA LYS A 98 16.47 1.97 -11.12
C LYS A 98 16.67 2.55 -9.72
N SER A 99 15.67 2.52 -8.85
CA SER A 99 15.75 3.12 -7.52
C SER A 99 16.06 2.11 -6.42
N GLY A 100 15.85 0.82 -6.67
CA GLY A 100 16.02 -0.25 -5.66
C GLY A 100 15.02 -0.17 -4.50
N LEU A 101 14.02 0.69 -4.61
CA LEU A 101 12.99 0.87 -3.59
C LEU A 101 11.84 -0.10 -3.86
N GLY A 102 11.65 -1.03 -2.93
CA GLY A 102 10.49 -1.92 -2.93
C GLY A 102 9.32 -1.34 -2.15
N MET A 103 8.32 -2.19 -1.89
CA MET A 103 7.20 -1.85 -1.03
C MET A 103 7.70 -1.55 0.39
N CYS A 104 7.51 -0.33 0.85
CA CYS A 104 8.01 0.11 2.15
C CYS A 104 7.08 -0.29 3.28
N ASP A 105 5.76 -0.15 3.07
CA ASP A 105 4.74 -0.39 4.09
C ASP A 105 3.36 -0.55 3.47
N VAL A 106 2.40 -0.98 4.30
CA VAL A 106 0.97 -0.90 4.00
C VAL A 106 0.37 0.17 4.88
N ILE A 107 -0.23 1.18 4.26
CA ILE A 107 -0.92 2.25 4.97
C ILE A 107 -2.38 1.86 5.11
N VAL A 108 -2.90 1.94 6.34
CA VAL A 108 -4.32 1.74 6.64
C VAL A 108 -4.95 3.09 6.93
N ARG A 109 -5.96 3.45 6.14
CA ARG A 109 -6.67 4.71 6.28
C ARG A 109 -8.09 4.60 5.73
N ASN A 110 -9.08 5.08 6.47
CA ASN A 110 -10.49 5.12 6.05
C ASN A 110 -11.02 3.76 5.53
N GLY A 111 -10.60 2.66 6.15
CA GLY A 111 -10.99 1.32 5.73
C GLY A 111 -10.28 0.81 4.47
N MET A 112 -9.32 1.55 3.94
CA MET A 112 -8.51 1.16 2.78
C MET A 112 -7.15 0.64 3.22
N PHE A 113 -6.62 -0.33 2.47
CA PHE A 113 -5.24 -0.79 2.61
C PHE A 113 -4.45 -0.33 1.38
N ILE A 114 -3.44 0.51 1.61
CA ILE A 114 -2.62 1.13 0.56
C ILE A 114 -1.26 0.47 0.57
N PHE A 115 -1.04 -0.39 -0.41
CA PHE A 115 0.26 -1.07 -0.63
C PHE A 115 1.16 -0.09 -1.37
N SER A 116 1.93 0.67 -0.61
CA SER A 116 2.77 1.73 -1.13
C SER A 116 4.11 1.17 -1.56
N GLY A 117 4.40 1.20 -2.83
CA GLY A 117 5.64 0.68 -3.38
C GLY A 117 6.64 1.75 -3.71
N SER A 118 6.44 2.43 -4.79
CA SER A 118 7.28 3.57 -5.18
C SER A 118 6.56 4.87 -4.89
N GLN A 119 7.27 6.00 -5.07
CA GLN A 119 6.66 7.32 -5.03
C GLN A 119 5.68 7.56 -6.19
N LEU A 120 5.57 6.61 -7.12
CA LEU A 120 4.85 6.78 -8.38
C LEU A 120 3.47 6.12 -8.38
N TYR A 121 3.29 5.03 -7.64
CA TYR A 121 2.02 4.30 -7.62
C TYR A 121 1.85 3.48 -6.34
N ALA A 122 0.59 3.13 -6.06
CA ALA A 122 0.22 2.22 -4.99
C ALA A 122 -0.90 1.29 -5.46
N VAL A 123 -0.96 0.09 -4.91
CA VAL A 123 -2.12 -0.80 -5.04
C VAL A 123 -3.00 -0.57 -3.84
N VAL A 124 -4.30 -0.38 -4.07
CA VAL A 124 -5.26 -0.04 -3.02
C VAL A 124 -6.35 -1.09 -2.96
N TYR A 125 -6.52 -1.67 -1.78
CA TYR A 125 -7.68 -2.46 -1.43
C TYR A 125 -8.72 -1.55 -0.76
N SER A 126 -9.88 -1.37 -1.40
CA SER A 126 -10.94 -0.49 -0.93
C SER A 126 -12.28 -1.22 -0.99
N PRO A 127 -12.61 -2.03 0.05
CA PRO A 127 -13.82 -2.84 0.04
C PRO A 127 -15.09 -1.98 0.05
N GLY A 128 -15.98 -2.27 -0.89
CA GLY A 128 -17.32 -1.70 -0.94
C GLY A 128 -17.43 -0.30 -1.51
N GLN A 129 -16.33 0.37 -1.84
CA GLN A 129 -16.37 1.73 -2.38
C GLN A 129 -15.16 2.05 -3.25
N LYS A 130 -15.38 2.91 -4.24
CA LYS A 130 -14.26 3.46 -5.02
C LYS A 130 -13.37 4.30 -4.12
N PRO A 131 -12.03 4.11 -4.12
CA PRO A 131 -11.13 4.89 -3.30
C PRO A 131 -11.19 6.36 -3.72
N ARG A 132 -11.44 7.21 -2.75
CA ARG A 132 -11.40 8.67 -2.92
C ARG A 132 -10.39 9.20 -1.90
N ASP A 133 -9.71 10.26 -2.25
CA ASP A 133 -8.79 10.94 -1.34
C ASP A 133 -7.65 10.07 -0.81
N VAL A 134 -7.36 8.95 -1.48
CA VAL A 134 -6.23 8.06 -1.15
C VAL A 134 -4.94 8.88 -1.07
N LEU A 135 -4.87 9.90 -1.88
CA LEU A 135 -3.65 10.66 -2.16
C LEU A 135 -3.54 11.98 -1.40
N ARG A 136 -4.60 12.44 -0.73
CA ARG A 136 -4.49 13.66 0.07
C ARG A 136 -3.46 13.57 1.19
N SER A 137 -3.08 12.36 1.57
CA SER A 137 -2.04 12.11 2.56
C SER A 137 -0.63 11.98 1.97
N ILE A 138 -0.54 11.76 0.68
CA ILE A 138 0.71 11.67 -0.06
C ILE A 138 0.72 12.90 -0.94
N THR A 139 1.24 13.96 -0.39
CA THR A 139 1.32 15.30 -0.94
C THR A 139 1.58 15.36 -2.44
N ASN A 140 0.52 15.43 -3.22
CA ASN A 140 0.61 15.88 -4.57
C ASN A 140 0.01 17.29 -4.61
N PRO A 141 0.81 18.36 -4.76
CA PRO A 141 0.33 19.73 -4.60
C PRO A 141 -0.71 20.16 -5.64
N ASP A 142 -0.82 19.45 -6.77
CA ASP A 142 -1.80 19.78 -7.81
C ASP A 142 -3.10 18.97 -7.72
N GLY A 143 -3.19 18.02 -6.79
CA GLY A 143 -4.39 17.19 -6.59
C GLY A 143 -4.75 16.27 -7.75
N SER A 144 -3.85 16.06 -8.71
CA SER A 144 -4.10 15.16 -9.85
C SER A 144 -3.91 13.72 -9.45
N GLU A 145 -5.02 12.99 -9.36
CA GLU A 145 -5.04 11.56 -9.08
C GLU A 145 -5.49 10.80 -10.32
N TYR A 146 -4.80 9.72 -10.60
CA TYR A 146 -5.29 8.73 -11.53
C TYR A 146 -5.55 7.42 -10.79
N ILE A 147 -6.80 6.95 -10.82
CA ILE A 147 -7.20 5.71 -10.18
C ILE A 147 -7.77 4.79 -11.23
N GLN A 148 -7.15 3.62 -11.38
CA GLN A 148 -7.58 2.57 -12.29
C GLN A 148 -8.15 1.40 -11.50
N HIS A 149 -9.34 0.94 -11.88
CA HIS A 149 -9.89 -0.29 -11.34
C HIS A 149 -9.12 -1.50 -11.88
N LEU A 150 -8.61 -2.34 -10.98
CA LEU A 150 -7.90 -3.55 -11.36
C LEU A 150 -8.81 -4.78 -11.38
N SER A 151 -9.47 -5.08 -10.27
CA SER A 151 -10.37 -6.23 -10.11
C SER A 151 -11.09 -6.11 -8.76
N ASP A 152 -12.39 -6.38 -8.73
CA ASP A 152 -13.21 -6.35 -7.50
C ASP A 152 -12.97 -5.06 -6.69
N ASP A 153 -12.48 -5.15 -5.46
CA ASP A 153 -12.20 -4.02 -4.58
C ASP A 153 -10.75 -3.50 -4.70
N TRP A 154 -10.04 -3.90 -5.75
CA TRP A 154 -8.64 -3.54 -5.97
C TRP A 154 -8.49 -2.44 -7.02
N TYR A 155 -7.61 -1.49 -6.73
CA TYR A 155 -7.37 -0.31 -7.56
C TYR A 155 -5.87 -0.03 -7.64
N LEU A 156 -5.46 0.58 -8.74
CA LEU A 156 -4.14 1.16 -8.92
C LEU A 156 -4.25 2.68 -8.82
N ALA A 157 -3.55 3.27 -7.87
CA ALA A 157 -3.44 4.72 -7.74
C ALA A 157 -2.09 5.16 -8.29
N VAL A 158 -2.09 6.07 -9.24
CA VAL A 158 -0.87 6.60 -9.86
C VAL A 158 -0.71 8.05 -9.46
N PHE A 159 0.48 8.36 -8.94
CA PHE A 159 0.84 9.69 -8.50
C PHE A 159 1.48 10.43 -9.67
N ARG A 160 0.95 11.61 -10.01
CA ARG A 160 1.58 12.50 -10.96
C ARG A 160 2.52 13.45 -10.24
N TYR A 161 3.79 13.44 -10.63
CA TYR A 161 4.66 14.53 -10.23
C TYR A 161 4.24 15.80 -10.95
N PRO A 162 4.28 16.96 -10.26
CA PRO A 162 4.18 18.23 -10.95
C PRO A 162 5.36 18.35 -11.93
N ASP A 163 5.04 18.75 -13.15
CA ASP A 163 6.05 19.03 -14.20
C ASP A 163 7.04 20.10 -13.73
#